data_16c3df788c274ba9b26c018e6a6707d7
#
_entry.id   16c3df788c274ba9b26c018e6a6707d7
#
_cell.length_a   1.000
_cell.length_b   1.000
_cell.length_c   1.000
_cell.angle_alpha   90.00
_cell.angle_beta   90.00
_cell.angle_gamma   90.00
#
_symmetry.space_group_name_H-M   'P 1'
#
loop_
_entity.id
_entity.type
_entity.pdbx_description
1 polymer ?
#
loop_
_entity_poly.entity_id
_entity_poly.type
_entity_poly.pdbx_seq_one_letter_code
_entity_poly.pdbx_strand_id
1 'polypeptide(L)'
;MILSGLRARQNLFFVIILTFFLFVAVSIRPVRIVKDHGSGFVVWLWAWQECRIRFINSVTHLPVAMSFGVPWSFSGFSARTDPGTEEYYTAGGYSWNDQLAKEHTGTLHYCSEVGIDVTLAGRLFHEQGGCISLSLLWPPGK
;
A
#
# COMPACT_ATOMS: atom_id res chain seq x y z
N MET A 1 -50.28 9.35 18.54
CA MET A 1 -49.77 9.38 17.18
C MET A 1 -48.42 10.13 16.99
N ILE A 2 -48.02 10.98 17.91
CA ILE A 2 -46.74 11.79 17.82
C ILE A 2 -45.49 11.01 18.29
N LEU A 3 -45.62 10.05 19.18
CA LEU A 3 -44.49 9.30 19.75
C LEU A 3 -43.84 8.26 18.79
N SER A 4 -44.59 7.77 17.78
CA SER A 4 -44.08 6.80 16.80
C SER A 4 -43.11 7.43 15.80
N GLY A 5 -43.33 8.69 15.45
CA GLY A 5 -42.47 9.42 14.53
C GLY A 5 -41.09 9.79 15.12
N LEU A 6 -41.00 10.04 16.41
CA LEU A 6 -39.74 10.34 17.11
C LEU A 6 -38.84 9.11 17.18
N ARG A 7 -39.39 7.94 17.52
CA ARG A 7 -38.62 6.67 17.54
C ARG A 7 -38.11 6.28 16.16
N ALA A 8 -38.92 6.47 15.10
CA ALA A 8 -38.48 6.18 13.73
C ALA A 8 -37.32 7.08 13.29
N ARG A 9 -37.34 8.36 13.60
CA ARG A 9 -36.25 9.30 13.30
C ARG A 9 -34.98 8.96 14.09
N GLN A 10 -35.12 8.56 15.34
CA GLN A 10 -34.00 8.15 16.19
C GLN A 10 -33.33 6.88 15.66
N ASN A 11 -34.12 5.88 15.28
CA ASN A 11 -33.59 4.65 14.67
C ASN A 11 -32.90 4.91 13.35
N LEU A 12 -33.45 5.78 12.50
CA LEU A 12 -32.83 6.17 11.24
C LEU A 12 -31.46 6.83 11.46
N PHE A 13 -31.37 7.72 12.45
CA PHE A 13 -30.13 8.39 12.81
C PHE A 13 -29.04 7.38 13.26
N PHE A 14 -29.40 6.41 14.12
CA PHE A 14 -28.48 5.35 14.53
C PHE A 14 -28.01 4.48 13.37
N VAL A 15 -28.90 4.12 12.46
CA VAL A 15 -28.56 3.35 11.27
C VAL A 15 -27.57 4.11 10.37
N ILE A 16 -27.78 5.40 10.16
CA ILE A 16 -26.87 6.23 9.35
C ILE A 16 -25.49 6.30 10.01
N ILE A 17 -25.42 6.53 11.31
CA ILE A 17 -24.15 6.58 12.05
C ILE A 17 -23.42 5.24 11.95
N LEU A 18 -24.11 4.14 12.22
CA LEU A 18 -23.53 2.80 12.16
C LEU A 18 -22.99 2.48 10.77
N THR A 19 -23.75 2.79 9.74
CA THR A 19 -23.35 2.58 8.34
C THR A 19 -22.11 3.42 8.00
N PHE A 20 -22.04 4.66 8.47
CA PHE A 20 -20.88 5.52 8.28
C PHE A 20 -19.63 4.95 8.98
N PHE A 21 -19.74 4.50 10.22
CA PHE A 21 -18.62 3.89 10.94
C PHE A 21 -18.14 2.58 10.27
N LEU A 22 -19.07 1.75 9.81
CA LEU A 22 -18.74 0.54 9.06
C LEU A 22 -18.01 0.88 7.75
N PHE A 23 -18.49 1.88 7.02
CA PHE A 23 -17.85 2.34 5.79
C PHE A 23 -16.41 2.81 6.06
N VAL A 24 -16.20 3.63 7.08
CA VAL A 24 -14.87 4.12 7.48
C VAL A 24 -13.97 2.94 7.87
N ALA A 25 -14.45 2.02 8.71
CA ALA A 25 -13.67 0.87 9.17
C ALA A 25 -13.25 -0.06 8.01
N VAL A 26 -14.11 -0.24 7.00
CA VAL A 26 -13.81 -1.05 5.81
C VAL A 26 -12.91 -0.33 4.83
N SER A 27 -12.88 1.00 4.85
CA SER A 27 -12.16 1.82 3.86
C SER A 27 -10.76 2.24 4.31
N ILE A 28 -10.47 2.24 5.60
CA ILE A 28 -9.19 2.68 6.13
C ILE A 28 -8.20 1.52 6.24
N ARG A 29 -6.97 1.77 5.82
CA ARG A 29 -5.83 0.83 5.85
C ARG A 29 -4.65 1.46 6.60
N PRO A 30 -4.47 1.16 7.87
CA PRO A 30 -3.27 1.56 8.58
C PRO A 30 -2.07 0.72 8.11
N VAL A 31 -1.05 1.39 7.60
CA VAL A 31 0.20 0.79 7.16
C VAL A 31 1.31 1.28 8.05
N ARG A 32 2.03 0.36 8.67
CA ARG A 32 3.25 0.64 9.40
C ARG A 32 4.42 0.66 8.42
N ILE A 33 5.18 1.73 8.46
CA ILE A 33 6.43 1.88 7.72
C ILE A 33 7.59 1.87 8.71
N VAL A 34 8.60 1.07 8.45
CA VAL A 34 9.83 0.96 9.24
C VAL A 34 11.02 1.14 8.32
N LYS A 35 11.94 2.01 8.70
CA LYS A 35 13.20 2.29 8.00
C LYS A 35 14.35 1.74 8.82
N ASP A 36 15.40 1.25 8.18
CA ASP A 36 16.60 0.76 8.88
C ASP A 36 17.26 1.85 9.71
N HIS A 37 17.31 3.08 9.16
CA HIS A 37 17.90 4.23 9.80
C HIS A 37 16.84 5.19 10.33
N GLY A 38 15.91 4.70 11.18
CA GLY A 38 14.90 5.58 11.72
C GLY A 38 13.78 4.91 12.51
N SER A 39 12.86 5.73 12.96
CA SER A 39 11.66 5.29 13.69
C SER A 39 10.59 4.77 12.74
N GLY A 40 9.77 3.86 13.24
CA GLY A 40 8.57 3.41 12.52
C GLY A 40 7.44 4.44 12.62
N PHE A 41 6.68 4.58 11.54
CA PHE A 41 5.51 5.44 11.46
C PHE A 41 4.29 4.63 11.07
N VAL A 42 3.11 5.11 11.41
CA VAL A 42 1.84 4.57 10.90
C VAL A 42 1.23 5.61 9.97
N VAL A 43 0.91 5.18 8.76
CA VAL A 43 0.24 5.99 7.74
C VAL A 43 -1.15 5.41 7.50
N TRP A 44 -2.15 6.28 7.51
CA TRP A 44 -3.54 5.91 7.25
C TRP A 44 -3.83 6.12 5.77
N LEU A 45 -4.17 5.04 5.08
CA LEU A 45 -4.51 5.03 3.66
C LEU A 45 -6.00 4.76 3.48
N TRP A 46 -6.55 5.25 2.38
CA TRP A 46 -7.82 4.74 1.88
C TRP A 46 -7.57 3.49 1.03
N ALA A 47 -8.46 2.52 1.10
CA ALA A 47 -8.36 1.23 0.39
C ALA A 47 -8.17 1.37 -1.14
N TRP A 48 -8.54 2.50 -1.72
CA TRP A 48 -8.41 2.80 -3.15
C TRP A 48 -7.23 3.70 -3.50
N GLN A 49 -6.40 4.10 -2.51
CA GLN A 49 -5.22 4.92 -2.79
C GLN A 49 -4.12 4.10 -3.46
N GLU A 50 -3.53 4.70 -4.49
CA GLU A 50 -2.33 4.18 -5.11
C GLU A 50 -1.11 4.55 -4.27
N CYS A 51 -0.24 3.58 -4.09
CA CYS A 51 1.05 3.71 -3.43
C CYS A 51 2.16 3.52 -4.47
N ARG A 52 3.33 4.11 -4.24
CA ARG A 52 4.46 4.01 -5.17
C ARG A 52 5.75 3.77 -4.43
N ILE A 53 6.60 2.96 -5.04
CA ILE A 53 7.99 2.72 -4.63
C ILE A 53 8.88 3.04 -5.80
N ARG A 54 9.97 3.77 -5.55
CA ARG A 54 11.01 4.05 -6.55
C ARG A 54 12.36 3.75 -5.94
N PHE A 55 13.18 3.03 -6.65
CA PHE A 55 14.56 2.74 -6.24
C PHE A 55 15.45 2.59 -7.47
N ILE A 56 16.75 2.66 -7.26
CA ILE A 56 17.74 2.34 -8.26
C ILE A 56 18.16 0.89 -8.05
N ASN A 57 18.05 0.07 -9.10
CA ASN A 57 18.57 -1.30 -9.07
C ASN A 57 20.09 -1.25 -8.92
N SER A 58 20.63 -1.95 -7.92
CA SER A 58 22.07 -1.93 -7.62
C SER A 58 22.94 -2.64 -8.66
N VAL A 59 22.35 -3.52 -9.46
CA VAL A 59 23.06 -4.27 -10.50
C VAL A 59 23.06 -3.54 -11.84
N THR A 60 21.89 -3.12 -12.30
CA THR A 60 21.73 -2.42 -13.59
C THR A 60 21.99 -0.92 -13.49
N HIS A 61 21.98 -0.35 -12.28
CA HIS A 61 22.04 1.09 -11.97
C HIS A 61 20.93 1.91 -12.62
N LEU A 62 19.81 1.27 -12.98
CA LEU A 62 18.68 1.89 -13.63
C LEU A 62 17.48 2.02 -12.68
N PRO A 63 16.62 3.03 -12.88
CA PRO A 63 15.50 3.27 -12.01
C PRO A 63 14.39 2.24 -12.21
N VAL A 64 13.84 1.78 -11.09
CA VAL A 64 12.63 0.96 -11.02
C VAL A 64 11.56 1.76 -10.30
N ALA A 65 10.39 1.88 -10.90
CA ALA A 65 9.22 2.48 -10.30
C ALA A 65 8.10 1.44 -10.24
N MET A 66 7.58 1.19 -9.04
CA MET A 66 6.46 0.28 -8.82
C MET A 66 5.28 1.04 -8.27
N SER A 67 4.08 0.68 -8.69
CA SER A 67 2.82 1.12 -8.09
C SER A 67 2.04 -0.09 -7.59
N PHE A 68 1.23 0.12 -6.55
CA PHE A 68 0.37 -0.90 -5.96
C PHE A 68 -0.78 -0.26 -5.19
N GLY A 69 -1.81 -1.03 -4.92
CA GLY A 69 -2.95 -0.64 -4.08
C GLY A 69 -2.99 -1.40 -2.76
N VAL A 70 -3.92 -1.01 -1.89
CA VAL A 70 -4.12 -1.62 -0.57
C VAL A 70 -5.60 -1.92 -0.31
N PRO A 71 -6.31 -2.64 -1.21
CA PRO A 71 -7.72 -2.95 -0.97
C PRO A 71 -7.93 -3.83 0.29
N TRP A 72 -7.30 -4.99 0.35
CA TRP A 72 -7.31 -5.93 1.49
C TRP A 72 -5.90 -6.44 1.84
N SER A 73 -4.99 -6.31 0.92
CA SER A 73 -3.57 -6.62 1.01
C SER A 73 -2.85 -5.66 0.09
N PHE A 74 -1.53 -5.61 0.15
CA PHE A 74 -0.75 -5.01 -0.93
C PHE A 74 -0.95 -5.86 -2.17
N SER A 75 -1.45 -5.27 -3.24
CA SER A 75 -1.85 -5.97 -4.47
C SER A 75 -1.92 -5.02 -5.67
N GLY A 76 -2.15 -5.59 -6.86
CA GLY A 76 -2.21 -4.82 -8.08
C GLY A 76 -0.89 -4.17 -8.43
N PHE A 77 0.21 -4.88 -8.16
CA PHE A 77 1.56 -4.40 -8.44
C PHE A 77 1.78 -4.22 -9.93
N SER A 78 2.42 -3.11 -10.29
CA SER A 78 2.86 -2.80 -11.64
C SER A 78 4.22 -2.11 -11.56
N ALA A 79 5.19 -2.59 -12.34
CA ALA A 79 6.53 -2.03 -12.40
C ALA A 79 6.78 -1.33 -13.74
N ARG A 80 7.55 -0.25 -13.68
CA ARG A 80 8.13 0.41 -14.85
C ARG A 80 9.63 0.48 -14.69
N THR A 81 10.33 -0.11 -15.65
CA THR A 81 11.78 -0.10 -15.74
C THR A 81 12.18 -0.25 -17.19
N ASP A 82 13.48 -0.25 -17.48
CA ASP A 82 14.00 -0.55 -18.79
C ASP A 82 13.99 -2.07 -19.08
N PRO A 83 14.07 -2.49 -20.37
CA PRO A 83 14.03 -3.90 -20.72
C PRO A 83 15.16 -4.73 -20.12
N GLY A 84 16.38 -4.18 -19.96
CA GLY A 84 17.50 -4.91 -19.38
C GLY A 84 17.32 -5.19 -17.90
N THR A 85 16.72 -4.26 -17.15
CA THR A 85 16.36 -4.46 -15.75
C THR A 85 15.20 -5.45 -15.62
N GLU A 86 14.20 -5.40 -16.51
CA GLU A 86 13.13 -6.39 -16.53
C GLU A 86 13.70 -7.80 -16.79
N GLU A 87 14.60 -7.95 -17.76
CA GLU A 87 15.28 -9.22 -18.05
C GLU A 87 16.06 -9.74 -16.83
N TYR A 88 16.73 -8.85 -16.09
CA TYR A 88 17.41 -9.22 -14.84
C TYR A 88 16.46 -9.86 -13.82
N TYR A 89 15.25 -9.32 -13.64
CA TYR A 89 14.27 -9.85 -12.67
C TYR A 89 13.55 -11.10 -13.17
N THR A 90 13.41 -11.28 -14.47
CA THR A 90 12.61 -12.37 -15.07
C THR A 90 13.45 -13.45 -15.73
N ALA A 91 14.78 -13.26 -15.81
CA ALA A 91 15.67 -14.08 -16.63
C ALA A 91 15.17 -14.27 -18.07
N GLY A 92 14.42 -13.28 -18.59
CA GLY A 92 13.83 -13.30 -19.93
C GLY A 92 12.70 -14.31 -20.14
N GLY A 93 12.25 -14.99 -19.07
CA GLY A 93 11.31 -16.10 -19.18
C GLY A 93 9.82 -15.74 -19.17
N TYR A 94 9.46 -14.54 -18.68
CA TYR A 94 8.07 -14.10 -18.54
C TYR A 94 7.96 -12.58 -18.44
N SER A 95 6.75 -12.05 -18.58
CA SER A 95 6.47 -10.64 -18.27
C SER A 95 6.45 -10.40 -16.75
N TRP A 96 7.29 -9.52 -16.27
CA TRP A 96 7.34 -9.19 -14.83
C TRP A 96 6.00 -8.67 -14.33
N ASN A 97 5.36 -7.79 -15.09
CA ASN A 97 4.05 -7.23 -14.72
C ASN A 97 2.95 -8.29 -14.64
N ASP A 98 2.97 -9.32 -15.46
CA ASP A 98 1.98 -10.41 -15.40
C ASP A 98 2.13 -11.26 -14.12
N GLN A 99 3.33 -11.36 -13.59
CA GLN A 99 3.58 -12.00 -12.31
C GLN A 99 3.22 -11.07 -11.16
N LEU A 100 3.70 -9.83 -11.17
CA LEU A 100 3.42 -8.83 -10.15
C LEU A 100 1.92 -8.60 -9.95
N ALA A 101 1.13 -8.61 -11.01
CA ALA A 101 -0.31 -8.45 -10.94
C ALA A 101 -1.03 -9.55 -10.13
N LYS A 102 -0.40 -10.71 -9.94
CA LYS A 102 -0.93 -11.85 -9.18
C LYS A 102 -0.49 -11.84 -7.72
N GLU A 103 0.46 -10.98 -7.36
CA GLU A 103 1.01 -10.94 -6.01
C GLU A 103 0.04 -10.26 -5.03
N HIS A 104 -0.12 -10.90 -3.87
CA HIS A 104 -0.88 -10.41 -2.74
C HIS A 104 -0.10 -10.66 -1.46
N THR A 105 0.18 -9.60 -0.71
CA THR A 105 0.94 -9.75 0.54
C THR A 105 0.50 -8.72 1.58
N GLY A 106 0.64 -9.06 2.85
CA GLY A 106 0.44 -8.13 3.97
C GLY A 106 1.69 -7.35 4.37
N THR A 107 2.86 -7.73 3.80
CA THR A 107 4.15 -7.11 4.11
C THR A 107 4.97 -6.92 2.85
N LEU A 108 5.72 -5.82 2.78
CA LEU A 108 6.68 -5.53 1.74
C LEU A 108 8.02 -5.18 2.38
N HIS A 109 9.10 -5.65 1.77
CA HIS A 109 10.44 -5.35 2.21
C HIS A 109 11.32 -5.07 0.99
N TYR A 110 11.84 -3.84 0.91
CA TYR A 110 12.68 -3.40 -0.19
C TYR A 110 13.95 -2.78 0.33
N CYS A 111 15.07 -3.13 -0.29
CA CYS A 111 16.39 -2.60 0.04
C CYS A 111 17.02 -1.99 -1.22
N SER A 112 17.77 -0.91 -1.02
CA SER A 112 18.57 -0.30 -2.08
C SER A 112 19.80 0.37 -1.47
N GLU A 113 20.97 0.06 -2.01
CA GLU A 113 22.22 0.71 -1.59
C GLU A 113 22.29 2.18 -2.00
N VAL A 114 21.61 2.53 -3.09
CA VAL A 114 21.60 3.89 -3.64
C VAL A 114 20.55 4.77 -2.99
N GLY A 115 19.39 4.17 -2.69
CA GLY A 115 18.26 4.86 -2.07
C GLY A 115 16.93 4.33 -2.54
N ILE A 116 15.93 4.46 -1.68
CA ILE A 116 14.56 4.04 -1.93
C ILE A 116 13.58 5.12 -1.49
N ASP A 117 12.62 5.41 -2.35
CA ASP A 117 11.54 6.34 -2.12
C ASP A 117 10.22 5.58 -2.05
N VAL A 118 9.46 5.76 -0.99
CA VAL A 118 8.11 5.22 -0.84
C VAL A 118 7.13 6.37 -0.69
N THR A 119 6.13 6.42 -1.54
CA THR A 119 5.04 7.41 -1.47
C THR A 119 3.76 6.74 -1.01
N LEU A 120 3.25 7.13 0.16
CA LEU A 120 2.01 6.67 0.75
C LEU A 120 1.14 7.88 1.13
N ALA A 121 -0.12 7.90 0.74
CA ALA A 121 -1.05 9.01 1.01
C ALA A 121 -0.47 10.39 0.64
N GLY A 122 0.28 10.48 -0.46
CA GLY A 122 0.95 11.71 -0.89
C GLY A 122 2.16 12.12 -0.05
N ARG A 123 2.58 11.33 0.94
CA ARG A 123 3.79 11.55 1.74
C ARG A 123 4.93 10.73 1.19
N LEU A 124 6.08 11.37 1.03
CA LEU A 124 7.32 10.73 0.60
C LEU A 124 8.14 10.31 1.82
N PHE A 125 8.53 9.04 1.82
CA PHE A 125 9.47 8.44 2.79
C PHE A 125 10.71 8.02 2.03
N HIS A 126 11.84 8.63 2.37
CA HIS A 126 13.14 8.36 1.76
C HIS A 126 14.03 7.58 2.72
N GLU A 127 14.75 6.59 2.22
CA GLU A 127 15.84 5.89 2.91
C GLU A 127 17.03 5.79 1.99
N GLN A 128 18.19 6.22 2.47
CA GLN A 128 19.42 6.19 1.69
C GLN A 128 20.34 5.09 2.19
N GLY A 129 20.59 4.10 1.34
CA GLY A 129 21.50 2.99 1.66
C GLY A 129 20.97 2.06 2.72
N GLY A 130 19.72 1.61 2.61
CA GLY A 130 19.08 0.73 3.57
C GLY A 130 17.80 0.10 3.06
N CYS A 131 17.00 -0.42 3.98
CA CYS A 131 15.75 -1.07 3.69
C CYS A 131 14.54 -0.29 4.23
N ILE A 132 13.42 -0.38 3.52
CA ILE A 132 12.10 0.05 4.00
C ILE A 132 11.18 -1.17 4.05
N SER A 133 10.53 -1.35 5.19
CA SER A 133 9.51 -2.38 5.39
C SER A 133 8.14 -1.73 5.56
N LEU A 134 7.15 -2.24 4.86
CA LEU A 134 5.75 -1.87 4.99
C LEU A 134 4.98 -3.06 5.56
N SER A 135 4.10 -2.83 6.52
CA SER A 135 3.23 -3.85 7.08
C SER A 135 1.80 -3.31 7.19
N LEU A 136 0.86 -4.04 6.61
CA LEU A 136 -0.55 -3.74 6.74
C LEU A 136 -1.02 -4.18 8.13
N LEU A 137 -1.53 -3.25 8.92
CA LEU A 137 -1.98 -3.53 10.29
C LEU A 137 -3.45 -3.97 10.33
N TRP A 138 -4.25 -3.52 9.35
CA TRP A 138 -5.66 -3.88 9.24
C TRP A 138 -6.13 -3.89 7.77
N PRO A 139 -6.83 -4.93 7.32
CA PRO A 139 -6.98 -6.22 8.01
C PRO A 139 -5.62 -6.93 8.15
N PRO A 140 -5.44 -7.77 9.19
CA PRO A 140 -4.17 -8.47 9.35
C PRO A 140 -3.95 -9.37 8.13
N GLY A 141 -2.83 -9.15 7.45
CA GLY A 141 -2.41 -9.97 6.32
C GLY A 141 -2.15 -11.42 6.78
N LYS A 142 -2.54 -12.37 5.94
CA LYS A 142 -2.14 -13.77 6.11
C LYS A 142 -0.72 -13.93 5.61
#